data_e062965a96a35e875f844615ffb40b2e
#
_entry.id   e062965a96a35e875f844615ffb40b2e
#
_cell.length_a   1.000
_cell.length_b   1.000
_cell.length_c   1.000
_cell.angle_alpha   90.00
_cell.angle_beta   90.00
_cell.angle_gamma   90.00
#
_symmetry.space_group_name_H-M   'P 1'
#
loop_
_entity.id
_entity.type
_entity.pdbx_description
1 polymer ?
#
loop_
_entity_poly.entity_id
_entity_poly.type
_entity_poly.pdbx_seq_one_letter_code
_entity_poly.pdbx_strand_id
1 'polypeptide(L)'
;PDMLKGVMKSYIAEYDEELVSMGKVAEAYNQIITDLKYVGQDDLNSIEYLINFNNGLLRIREDEMTLLPHSPDILSTIQIPCGWTGEDTPTPVFDRYMHTLTNGDMAIERLLLEFIGACISNIKGWRMKKALFLVGDGDTGKSQLKSLVERLLGKGNFIGTDLKDIESRFGTGAIYGTRLAGSSDMSFLSVYELKTFKKITGGDSLYAEFKGQQAFEFTYNGLLWFCMNRLPKFGGDDGKWIYDRIMVVECPNVIPKDKQDKTLLDKLYAERDGIVYKAVKALQTVI
;
A
#
# COMPACT_ATOMS: atom_id res chain seq x y z
N PRO A 1 -3.78 -21.95 -1.88
CA PRO A 1 -4.15 -23.37 -1.89
C PRO A 1 -3.52 -24.17 -0.75
N ASP A 2 -2.21 -24.06 -0.53
CA ASP A 2 -1.50 -24.90 0.44
C ASP A 2 -1.88 -24.60 1.90
N MET A 3 -2.10 -23.34 2.23
CA MET A 3 -2.57 -22.94 3.58
C MET A 3 -3.96 -23.52 3.88
N LEU A 4 -4.89 -23.45 2.93
CA LEU A 4 -6.24 -24.00 3.09
C LEU A 4 -6.23 -25.51 3.22
N LYS A 5 -5.40 -26.21 2.42
CA LYS A 5 -5.18 -27.67 2.58
C LYS A 5 -4.58 -28.01 3.95
N GLY A 6 -3.68 -27.18 4.48
CA GLY A 6 -3.14 -27.34 5.84
C GLY A 6 -4.22 -27.24 6.90
N VAL A 7 -5.09 -26.24 6.82
CA VAL A 7 -6.25 -26.07 7.72
C VAL A 7 -7.19 -27.29 7.64
N MET A 8 -7.51 -27.76 6.44
CA MET A 8 -8.34 -28.95 6.26
C MET A 8 -7.73 -30.19 6.85
N LYS A 9 -6.41 -30.35 6.68
CA LYS A 9 -5.68 -31.46 7.32
C LYS A 9 -5.83 -31.43 8.84
N SER A 10 -5.72 -30.25 9.46
CA SER A 10 -5.88 -30.09 10.89
C SER A 10 -7.30 -30.43 11.35
N TYR A 11 -8.35 -29.94 10.65
CA TYR A 11 -9.72 -30.28 10.99
C TYR A 11 -10.03 -31.78 10.85
N ILE A 12 -9.51 -32.44 9.78
CA ILE A 12 -9.67 -33.89 9.63
C ILE A 12 -8.99 -34.63 10.79
N ALA A 13 -7.79 -34.19 11.18
CA ALA A 13 -7.05 -34.80 12.30
C ALA A 13 -7.74 -34.61 13.66
N GLU A 14 -8.37 -33.47 13.89
CA GLU A 14 -9.16 -33.20 15.11
C GLU A 14 -10.39 -34.12 15.20
N TYR A 15 -11.00 -34.46 14.05
CA TYR A 15 -12.14 -35.38 14.02
C TYR A 15 -11.73 -36.83 14.17
N ASP A 16 -10.74 -37.26 13.37
CA ASP A 16 -10.18 -38.63 13.41
C ASP A 16 -8.80 -38.62 12.68
N GLU A 17 -7.74 -38.87 13.45
CA GLU A 17 -6.37 -38.86 12.93
C GLU A 17 -6.13 -39.97 11.89
N GLU A 18 -6.80 -41.11 11.95
CA GLU A 18 -6.70 -42.19 11.00
C GLU A 18 -7.29 -41.84 9.62
N LEU A 19 -8.17 -40.85 9.58
CA LEU A 19 -8.76 -40.34 8.33
C LEU A 19 -7.84 -39.40 7.54
N VAL A 20 -6.72 -38.95 8.12
CA VAL A 20 -5.79 -38.04 7.44
C VAL A 20 -5.08 -38.75 6.30
N SER A 21 -5.43 -38.41 5.08
CA SER A 21 -4.70 -38.82 3.88
C SER A 21 -4.67 -37.68 2.86
N MET A 22 -3.64 -37.67 2.00
CA MET A 22 -3.54 -36.66 0.93
C MET A 22 -4.73 -36.67 0.01
N GLY A 23 -5.32 -37.85 -0.27
CA GLY A 23 -6.53 -37.99 -1.08
C GLY A 23 -7.73 -37.33 -0.43
N LYS A 24 -8.01 -37.60 0.85
CA LYS A 24 -9.13 -37.01 1.60
C LYS A 24 -8.98 -35.49 1.77
N VAL A 25 -7.76 -35.01 2.03
CA VAL A 25 -7.48 -33.56 2.08
C VAL A 25 -7.73 -32.91 0.72
N ALA A 26 -7.32 -33.54 -0.37
CA ALA A 26 -7.57 -33.02 -1.71
C ALA A 26 -9.06 -33.05 -2.08
N GLU A 27 -9.78 -34.10 -1.70
CA GLU A 27 -11.23 -34.22 -1.93
C GLU A 27 -12.00 -33.15 -1.15
N ALA A 28 -11.74 -32.99 0.14
CA ALA A 28 -12.33 -31.93 0.96
C ALA A 28 -12.03 -30.54 0.40
N TYR A 29 -10.79 -30.29 -0.03
CA TYR A 29 -10.41 -29.05 -0.70
C TYR A 29 -11.24 -28.83 -1.96
N ASN A 30 -11.35 -29.82 -2.84
CA ASN A 30 -12.10 -29.72 -4.09
C ASN A 30 -13.60 -29.49 -3.86
N GLN A 31 -14.20 -30.15 -2.86
CA GLN A 31 -15.58 -29.90 -2.48
C GLN A 31 -15.77 -28.47 -2.01
N ILE A 32 -14.95 -27.97 -1.09
CA ILE A 32 -15.07 -26.60 -0.58
C ILE A 32 -14.91 -25.56 -1.69
N ILE A 33 -13.91 -25.68 -2.57
CA ILE A 33 -13.74 -24.69 -3.65
C ILE A 33 -14.86 -24.73 -4.70
N THR A 34 -15.54 -25.88 -4.83
CA THR A 34 -16.70 -26.02 -5.72
C THR A 34 -17.94 -25.35 -5.13
N ASP A 35 -18.10 -25.41 -3.80
CA ASP A 35 -19.24 -24.83 -3.08
C ASP A 35 -19.03 -23.36 -2.70
N LEU A 36 -17.78 -22.84 -2.78
CA LEU A 36 -17.49 -21.46 -2.46
C LEU A 36 -18.17 -20.50 -3.45
N LYS A 37 -18.83 -19.49 -2.89
CA LYS A 37 -19.31 -18.35 -3.68
C LYS A 37 -18.12 -17.65 -4.30
N TYR A 38 -18.15 -17.46 -5.61
CA TYR A 38 -17.14 -16.68 -6.31
C TYR A 38 -17.15 -15.23 -5.81
N VAL A 39 -15.98 -14.74 -5.41
CA VAL A 39 -15.76 -13.34 -5.01
C VAL A 39 -14.89 -12.69 -6.10
N GLY A 40 -15.43 -11.67 -6.74
CA GLY A 40 -14.69 -10.90 -7.73
C GLY A 40 -13.60 -10.03 -7.07
N GLN A 41 -12.60 -9.66 -7.84
CA GLN A 41 -11.57 -8.71 -7.37
C GLN A 41 -12.18 -7.37 -6.95
N ASP A 42 -13.25 -6.94 -7.61
CA ASP A 42 -13.94 -5.68 -7.32
C ASP A 42 -14.75 -5.71 -6.02
N ASP A 43 -15.04 -6.90 -5.50
CA ASP A 43 -15.71 -7.07 -4.20
C ASP A 43 -14.74 -6.89 -3.03
N LEU A 44 -13.44 -7.11 -3.27
CA LEU A 44 -12.39 -6.96 -2.26
C LEU A 44 -12.06 -5.48 -2.04
N ASN A 45 -12.00 -5.06 -0.77
CA ASN A 45 -11.70 -3.67 -0.41
C ASN A 45 -12.58 -2.63 -1.14
N SER A 46 -13.83 -3.01 -1.45
CA SER A 46 -14.75 -2.24 -2.31
C SER A 46 -15.28 -0.96 -1.66
N ILE A 47 -15.34 -0.90 -0.34
CA ILE A 47 -15.86 0.25 0.40
C ILE A 47 -14.74 1.27 0.56
N GLU A 48 -14.86 2.40 -0.14
CA GLU A 48 -13.90 3.50 -0.02
C GLU A 48 -13.97 4.15 1.37
N TYR A 49 -12.85 4.74 1.81
CA TYR A 49 -12.71 5.38 3.12
C TYR A 49 -13.03 4.44 4.30
N LEU A 50 -12.75 3.15 4.11
CA LEU A 50 -12.80 2.14 5.15
C LEU A 50 -11.37 1.69 5.49
N ILE A 51 -11.08 1.57 6.77
CA ILE A 51 -9.82 1.00 7.28
C ILE A 51 -10.16 -0.15 8.20
N ASN A 52 -9.58 -1.31 7.93
CA ASN A 52 -9.71 -2.48 8.78
C ASN A 52 -8.59 -2.47 9.83
N PHE A 53 -8.97 -2.28 11.09
CA PHE A 53 -8.11 -2.34 12.26
C PHE A 53 -8.28 -3.66 13.03
N ASN A 54 -7.39 -3.95 13.98
CA ASN A 54 -7.49 -5.15 14.82
C ASN A 54 -8.80 -5.22 15.63
N ASN A 55 -9.36 -4.06 15.99
CA ASN A 55 -10.55 -3.95 16.83
C ASN A 55 -11.83 -3.55 16.08
N GLY A 56 -11.80 -3.47 14.74
CA GLY A 56 -12.99 -3.16 13.95
C GLY A 56 -12.69 -2.47 12.62
N LEU A 57 -13.74 -2.04 11.96
CA LEU A 57 -13.73 -1.39 10.66
C LEU A 57 -14.03 0.10 10.85
N LEU A 58 -13.03 0.96 10.68
CA LEU A 58 -13.23 2.40 10.75
C LEU A 58 -13.78 2.92 9.42
N ARG A 59 -14.99 3.46 9.44
CA ARG A 59 -15.57 4.21 8.32
C ARG A 59 -15.30 5.69 8.53
N ILE A 60 -14.70 6.34 7.53
CA ILE A 60 -14.36 7.75 7.54
C ILE A 60 -15.36 8.49 6.64
N ARG A 61 -15.93 9.57 7.15
CA ARG A 61 -16.76 10.55 6.41
C ARG A 61 -16.24 11.94 6.71
N GLU A 62 -16.67 12.92 5.95
CA GLU A 62 -16.27 14.31 6.10
C GLU A 62 -16.39 14.82 7.54
N ASP A 63 -17.54 14.55 8.18
CA ASP A 63 -17.91 15.05 9.51
C ASP A 63 -17.85 13.99 10.62
N GLU A 64 -17.69 12.70 10.28
CA GLU A 64 -17.82 11.61 11.25
C GLU A 64 -16.81 10.47 10.98
N MET A 65 -16.31 9.87 12.06
CA MET A 65 -15.59 8.61 12.05
C MET A 65 -16.30 7.59 12.92
N THR A 66 -16.69 6.46 12.35
CA THR A 66 -17.43 5.42 13.07
C THR A 66 -16.67 4.11 13.04
N LEU A 67 -16.33 3.58 14.21
CA LEU A 67 -15.77 2.23 14.34
C LEU A 67 -16.91 1.20 14.38
N LEU A 68 -16.94 0.34 13.37
CA LEU A 68 -17.92 -0.73 13.22
C LEU A 68 -17.30 -2.08 13.63
N PRO A 69 -18.10 -3.05 14.11
CA PRO A 69 -17.58 -4.40 14.30
C PRO A 69 -17.15 -5.03 12.96
N HIS A 70 -16.24 -6.00 13.02
CA HIS A 70 -15.93 -6.80 11.83
C HIS A 70 -17.18 -7.54 11.35
N SER A 71 -17.35 -7.63 10.03
CA SER A 71 -18.44 -8.33 9.38
C SER A 71 -17.92 -9.19 8.23
N PRO A 72 -18.41 -10.42 8.05
CA PRO A 72 -18.08 -11.25 6.91
C PRO A 72 -18.58 -10.68 5.57
N ASP A 73 -19.52 -9.73 5.60
CA ASP A 73 -20.05 -9.06 4.42
C ASP A 73 -19.08 -8.00 3.86
N ILE A 74 -18.06 -7.61 4.64
CA ILE A 74 -17.05 -6.63 4.25
C ILE A 74 -15.71 -7.35 4.02
N LEU A 75 -15.42 -7.58 2.74
CA LEU A 75 -14.24 -8.32 2.32
C LEU A 75 -13.02 -7.40 2.28
N SER A 76 -12.16 -7.51 3.28
CA SER A 76 -10.90 -6.75 3.36
C SER A 76 -9.70 -7.68 3.31
N THR A 77 -8.74 -7.38 2.44
CA THR A 77 -7.45 -8.10 2.33
C THR A 77 -6.33 -7.43 3.11
N ILE A 78 -6.59 -6.24 3.65
CA ILE A 78 -5.63 -5.43 4.38
C ILE A 78 -6.16 -5.21 5.79
N GLN A 79 -5.35 -5.53 6.80
CA GLN A 79 -5.63 -5.19 8.19
C GLN A 79 -4.44 -4.43 8.76
N ILE A 80 -4.70 -3.23 9.26
CA ILE A 80 -3.68 -2.39 9.88
C ILE A 80 -3.40 -2.93 11.29
N PRO A 81 -2.13 -3.21 11.64
CA PRO A 81 -1.73 -3.96 12.84
C PRO A 81 -1.74 -3.10 14.11
N CYS A 82 -2.81 -2.36 14.31
CA CYS A 82 -3.10 -1.60 15.53
C CYS A 82 -4.62 -1.52 15.75
N GLY A 83 -5.02 -1.07 16.94
CA GLY A 83 -6.42 -0.77 17.24
C GLY A 83 -6.72 0.71 16.99
N TRP A 84 -7.91 1.03 16.53
CA TRP A 84 -8.40 2.40 16.51
C TRP A 84 -9.01 2.77 17.86
N THR A 85 -8.40 3.74 18.55
CA THR A 85 -8.89 4.27 19.83
C THR A 85 -9.63 5.60 19.67
N GLY A 86 -9.39 6.31 18.57
CA GLY A 86 -9.87 7.68 18.37
C GLY A 86 -9.08 8.73 19.16
N GLU A 87 -8.00 8.33 19.83
CA GLU A 87 -7.20 9.20 20.68
C GLU A 87 -5.87 9.59 20.02
N ASP A 88 -5.46 10.83 20.24
CA ASP A 88 -4.16 11.34 19.78
C ASP A 88 -3.05 10.84 20.71
N THR A 89 -2.40 9.78 20.31
CA THR A 89 -1.25 9.24 21.03
C THR A 89 0.03 9.98 20.60
N PRO A 90 0.87 10.45 21.55
CA PRO A 90 2.09 11.17 21.22
C PRO A 90 3.06 10.36 20.34
N THR A 91 3.64 11.03 19.34
CA THR A 91 4.60 10.45 18.39
C THR A 91 5.89 11.26 18.29
N PRO A 92 6.64 11.43 19.40
CA PRO A 92 7.78 12.34 19.42
C PRO A 92 8.93 11.95 18.49
N VAL A 93 9.11 10.67 18.20
CA VAL A 93 10.14 10.22 17.26
C VAL A 93 9.68 10.50 15.83
N PHE A 94 8.44 10.19 15.51
CA PHE A 94 7.85 10.43 14.18
C PHE A 94 7.77 11.94 13.89
N ASP A 95 7.32 12.76 14.84
CA ASP A 95 7.20 14.21 14.65
C ASP A 95 8.56 14.85 14.34
N ARG A 96 9.60 14.46 15.08
CA ARG A 96 10.97 14.93 14.82
C ARG A 96 11.49 14.44 13.47
N TYR A 97 11.20 13.18 13.14
CA TYR A 97 11.59 12.61 11.87
C TYR A 97 10.92 13.33 10.68
N MET A 98 9.60 13.58 10.76
CA MET A 98 8.86 14.31 9.72
C MET A 98 9.38 15.73 9.57
N HIS A 99 9.59 16.44 10.68
CA HIS A 99 10.18 17.78 10.66
C HIS A 99 11.57 17.82 9.98
N THR A 100 12.41 16.81 10.24
CA THR A 100 13.72 16.70 9.59
C THR A 100 13.57 16.37 8.10
N LEU A 101 12.69 15.43 7.74
CA LEU A 101 12.47 14.98 6.37
C LEU A 101 11.97 16.12 5.46
N THR A 102 11.07 16.96 5.98
CA THR A 102 10.40 18.04 5.24
C THR A 102 11.07 19.41 5.45
N ASN A 103 12.16 19.47 6.21
CA ASN A 103 12.79 20.70 6.63
C ASN A 103 11.81 21.66 7.38
N GLY A 104 10.86 21.10 8.11
CA GLY A 104 9.90 21.85 8.91
C GLY A 104 8.74 22.45 8.11
N ASP A 105 8.55 22.06 6.85
CA ASP A 105 7.40 22.50 6.05
C ASP A 105 6.13 21.74 6.47
N MET A 106 5.29 22.41 7.24
CA MET A 106 4.04 21.84 7.78
C MET A 106 3.04 21.45 6.69
N ALA A 107 3.05 22.14 5.54
CA ALA A 107 2.17 21.80 4.42
C ALA A 107 2.59 20.47 3.76
N ILE A 108 3.90 20.26 3.62
CA ILE A 108 4.46 19.01 3.15
C ILE A 108 4.24 17.88 4.17
N GLU A 109 4.43 18.14 5.47
CA GLU A 109 4.13 17.15 6.53
C GLU A 109 2.68 16.69 6.45
N ARG A 110 1.75 17.63 6.34
CA ARG A 110 0.33 17.34 6.19
C ARG A 110 0.03 16.53 4.92
N LEU A 111 0.59 16.93 3.76
CA LEU A 111 0.45 16.19 2.50
C LEU A 111 0.90 14.75 2.63
N LEU A 112 2.04 14.51 3.30
CA LEU A 112 2.55 13.15 3.53
C LEU A 112 1.63 12.36 4.45
N LEU A 113 1.08 12.97 5.50
CA LEU A 113 0.09 12.32 6.37
C LEU A 113 -1.20 11.97 5.62
N GLU A 114 -1.71 12.86 4.77
CA GLU A 114 -2.86 12.61 3.90
C GLU A 114 -2.58 11.42 2.96
N PHE A 115 -1.39 11.36 2.38
CA PHE A 115 -0.99 10.25 1.50
C PHE A 115 -0.82 8.92 2.27
N ILE A 116 -0.28 8.95 3.49
CA ILE A 116 -0.22 7.77 4.38
C ILE A 116 -1.64 7.29 4.70
N GLY A 117 -2.54 8.21 5.06
CA GLY A 117 -3.94 7.90 5.29
C GLY A 117 -4.61 7.26 4.08
N ALA A 118 -4.34 7.78 2.88
CA ALA A 118 -4.79 7.17 1.63
C ALA A 118 -4.21 5.76 1.44
N CYS A 119 -2.93 5.52 1.75
CA CYS A 119 -2.31 4.18 1.64
C CYS A 119 -2.99 3.15 2.52
N ILE A 120 -3.31 3.49 3.76
CA ILE A 120 -3.90 2.55 4.74
C ILE A 120 -5.43 2.40 4.61
N SER A 121 -6.10 3.25 3.83
CA SER A 121 -7.54 3.18 3.53
C SER A 121 -7.82 2.45 2.21
N ASN A 122 -9.11 2.26 1.89
CA ASN A 122 -9.55 1.65 0.64
C ASN A 122 -9.84 2.66 -0.48
N ILE A 123 -9.35 3.90 -0.38
CA ILE A 123 -9.52 4.89 -1.46
C ILE A 123 -8.89 4.38 -2.76
N LYS A 124 -9.57 4.55 -3.86
CA LYS A 124 -9.04 4.18 -5.18
C LYS A 124 -7.94 5.16 -5.58
N GLY A 125 -6.69 4.67 -5.69
CA GLY A 125 -5.51 5.51 -5.92
C GLY A 125 -5.60 6.39 -7.17
N TRP A 126 -6.25 5.90 -8.23
CA TRP A 126 -6.47 6.67 -9.47
C TRP A 126 -7.37 7.90 -9.28
N ARG A 127 -8.20 7.98 -8.21
CA ARG A 127 -8.96 9.20 -7.90
C ARG A 127 -8.05 10.37 -7.54
N MET A 128 -6.89 10.09 -6.93
CA MET A 128 -5.88 11.11 -6.66
C MET A 128 -5.17 11.58 -7.93
N LYS A 129 -5.21 10.80 -9.00
CA LYS A 129 -4.54 11.03 -10.30
C LYS A 129 -3.03 11.25 -10.20
N LYS A 130 -2.41 10.98 -9.05
CA LYS A 130 -1.01 11.31 -8.76
C LYS A 130 -0.29 10.16 -8.06
N ALA A 131 0.97 9.99 -8.43
CA ALA A 131 1.95 9.18 -7.70
C ALA A 131 2.82 10.08 -6.81
N LEU A 132 3.27 9.58 -5.68
CA LEU A 132 4.18 10.30 -4.77
C LEU A 132 5.64 10.02 -5.16
N PHE A 133 6.41 11.09 -5.36
CA PHE A 133 7.84 11.05 -5.64
C PHE A 133 8.58 11.79 -4.53
N LEU A 134 9.32 11.07 -3.66
CA LEU A 134 10.24 11.66 -2.69
C LEU A 134 11.62 11.79 -3.33
N VAL A 135 12.11 13.00 -3.41
CA VAL A 135 13.36 13.33 -4.11
C VAL A 135 14.35 13.96 -3.14
N GLY A 136 15.61 13.58 -3.22
CA GLY A 136 16.69 14.14 -2.40
C GLY A 136 17.89 13.20 -2.40
N ASP A 137 19.03 13.69 -1.96
CA ASP A 137 20.27 12.91 -1.89
C ASP A 137 20.11 11.65 -1.01
N GLY A 138 21.09 10.76 -1.03
CA GLY A 138 21.15 9.62 -0.12
C GLY A 138 21.08 10.06 1.35
N ASP A 139 20.67 9.16 2.22
CA ASP A 139 20.68 9.38 3.68
C ASP A 139 19.76 10.51 4.20
N THR A 140 18.73 10.89 3.45
CA THR A 140 17.72 11.86 3.90
C THR A 140 16.54 11.23 4.67
N GLY A 141 16.45 9.89 4.70
CA GLY A 141 15.38 9.18 5.39
C GLY A 141 14.15 8.83 4.54
N LYS A 142 14.08 9.22 3.26
CA LYS A 142 12.95 8.94 2.34
C LYS A 142 12.43 7.51 2.40
N SER A 143 13.36 6.55 2.32
CA SER A 143 13.03 5.12 2.31
C SER A 143 12.42 4.64 3.64
N GLN A 144 12.76 5.29 4.77
CA GLN A 144 12.23 4.93 6.08
C GLN A 144 10.72 5.17 6.17
N LEU A 145 10.24 6.30 5.61
CA LEU A 145 8.80 6.61 5.59
C LEU A 145 8.03 5.59 4.76
N LYS A 146 8.53 5.26 3.57
CA LYS A 146 7.92 4.24 2.73
C LYS A 146 7.92 2.87 3.41
N SER A 147 9.04 2.45 4.02
CA SER A 147 9.15 1.19 4.76
C SER A 147 8.22 1.11 5.97
N LEU A 148 7.99 2.24 6.65
CA LEU A 148 6.98 2.32 7.72
C LEU A 148 5.58 1.99 7.19
N VAL A 149 5.18 2.60 6.07
CA VAL A 149 3.87 2.35 5.46
C VAL A 149 3.76 0.91 4.94
N GLU A 150 4.80 0.38 4.32
CA GLU A 150 4.86 -1.03 3.92
C GLU A 150 4.66 -1.98 5.11
N ARG A 151 5.27 -1.65 6.26
CA ARG A 151 5.11 -2.43 7.49
C ARG A 151 3.69 -2.34 8.08
N LEU A 152 3.03 -1.18 7.94
CA LEU A 152 1.62 -1.00 8.32
C LEU A 152 0.68 -1.79 7.41
N LEU A 153 0.94 -1.82 6.10
CA LEU A 153 0.13 -2.56 5.14
C LEU A 153 0.28 -4.08 5.27
N GLY A 154 1.43 -4.55 5.75
CA GLY A 154 1.74 -5.97 5.88
C GLY A 154 2.15 -6.62 4.55
N LYS A 155 2.84 -7.76 4.69
CA LYS A 155 3.38 -8.52 3.56
C LYS A 155 2.26 -8.97 2.60
N GLY A 156 2.50 -8.80 1.31
CA GLY A 156 1.54 -9.16 0.23
C GLY A 156 0.68 -8.00 -0.23
N ASN A 157 0.60 -6.90 0.54
CA ASN A 157 -0.17 -5.71 0.17
C ASN A 157 0.68 -4.61 -0.48
N PHE A 158 1.97 -4.82 -0.61
CA PHE A 158 2.88 -3.91 -1.32
C PHE A 158 3.89 -4.67 -2.16
N ILE A 159 4.46 -3.97 -3.14
CA ILE A 159 5.54 -4.48 -3.99
C ILE A 159 6.59 -3.41 -4.27
N GLY A 160 7.87 -3.81 -4.16
CA GLY A 160 9.00 -3.02 -4.65
C GLY A 160 9.12 -3.16 -6.17
N THR A 161 8.96 -2.06 -6.89
CA THR A 161 9.06 -2.04 -8.38
C THR A 161 9.42 -0.64 -8.85
N ASP A 162 10.21 -0.56 -9.92
CA ASP A 162 10.55 0.71 -10.56
C ASP A 162 9.56 1.06 -11.68
N LEU A 163 9.55 2.32 -12.10
CA LEU A 163 8.72 2.78 -13.23
C LEU A 163 8.96 1.97 -14.50
N LYS A 164 10.21 1.61 -14.78
CA LYS A 164 10.59 0.79 -15.95
C LYS A 164 10.02 -0.62 -15.87
N ASP A 165 9.99 -1.19 -14.66
CA ASP A 165 9.49 -2.56 -14.46
C ASP A 165 7.97 -2.60 -14.62
N ILE A 166 7.26 -1.57 -14.16
CA ILE A 166 5.80 -1.43 -14.35
C ILE A 166 5.45 -1.35 -15.85
N GLU A 167 6.27 -0.70 -16.67
CA GLU A 167 6.07 -0.61 -18.13
C GLU A 167 6.44 -1.92 -18.88
N SER A 168 7.06 -2.88 -18.20
CA SER A 168 7.42 -4.16 -18.80
C SER A 168 6.22 -5.08 -19.00
N ARG A 169 6.36 -6.12 -19.85
CA ARG A 169 5.29 -7.07 -20.19
C ARG A 169 4.58 -7.67 -18.96
N PHE A 170 5.31 -8.01 -17.91
CA PHE A 170 4.77 -8.64 -16.71
C PHE A 170 4.61 -7.66 -15.53
N GLY A 171 4.94 -6.39 -15.72
CA GLY A 171 4.94 -5.39 -14.68
C GLY A 171 3.55 -5.14 -14.09
N THR A 172 2.53 -5.13 -14.93
CA THR A 172 1.13 -5.00 -14.49
C THR A 172 0.66 -6.19 -13.66
N GLY A 173 1.10 -7.41 -14.01
CA GLY A 173 0.83 -8.60 -13.20
C GLY A 173 1.47 -8.52 -11.81
N ALA A 174 2.67 -7.92 -11.71
CA ALA A 174 3.36 -7.79 -10.44
C ALA A 174 2.63 -6.87 -9.45
N ILE A 175 1.98 -5.80 -9.93
CA ILE A 175 1.22 -4.87 -9.07
C ILE A 175 -0.21 -5.34 -8.78
N TYR A 176 -0.70 -6.36 -9.48
CA TYR A 176 -2.07 -6.86 -9.31
C TYR A 176 -2.35 -7.26 -7.86
N GLY A 177 -3.45 -6.76 -7.31
CA GLY A 177 -3.88 -7.06 -5.94
C GLY A 177 -3.08 -6.35 -4.83
N THR A 178 -2.06 -5.54 -5.18
CA THR A 178 -1.30 -4.78 -4.18
C THR A 178 -1.92 -3.42 -3.89
N ARG A 179 -1.77 -2.93 -2.66
CA ARG A 179 -2.23 -1.61 -2.23
C ARG A 179 -1.22 -0.51 -2.52
N LEU A 180 0.06 -0.84 -2.45
CA LEU A 180 1.16 0.09 -2.67
C LEU A 180 2.20 -0.54 -3.61
N ALA A 181 2.55 0.18 -4.67
CA ALA A 181 3.64 -0.22 -5.55
C ALA A 181 4.65 0.92 -5.70
N GLY A 182 5.91 0.58 -5.84
CA GLY A 182 6.97 1.55 -6.07
C GLY A 182 8.30 1.17 -5.44
N SER A 183 9.31 2.02 -5.61
CA SER A 183 10.69 1.76 -5.21
C SER A 183 11.10 2.63 -4.02
N SER A 184 11.91 2.05 -3.13
CA SER A 184 12.54 2.78 -2.03
C SER A 184 13.87 3.45 -2.43
N ASP A 185 14.40 3.10 -3.61
CA ASP A 185 15.63 3.67 -4.19
C ASP A 185 15.59 3.48 -5.71
N MET A 186 14.78 4.28 -6.39
CA MET A 186 14.68 4.22 -7.84
C MET A 186 15.92 4.86 -8.49
N SER A 187 16.57 4.13 -9.37
CA SER A 187 17.73 4.60 -10.14
C SER A 187 17.32 5.76 -11.06
N PHE A 188 18.30 6.66 -11.32
CA PHE A 188 18.11 7.70 -12.33
C PHE A 188 17.88 7.07 -13.71
N LEU A 189 16.77 7.43 -14.34
CA LEU A 189 16.35 6.91 -15.63
C LEU A 189 15.99 8.06 -16.57
N SER A 190 16.21 7.82 -17.87
CA SER A 190 15.52 8.59 -18.91
C SER A 190 14.31 7.77 -19.35
N VAL A 191 13.13 8.30 -19.18
CA VAL A 191 11.89 7.61 -19.50
C VAL A 191 11.23 8.33 -20.67
N TYR A 192 11.09 7.63 -21.78
CA TYR A 192 10.50 8.19 -23.00
C TYR A 192 9.01 7.92 -23.12
N GLU A 193 8.54 6.84 -22.51
CA GLU A 193 7.14 6.42 -22.60
C GLU A 193 6.68 5.83 -21.28
N LEU A 194 5.55 6.33 -20.75
CA LEU A 194 4.93 5.90 -19.50
C LEU A 194 3.45 5.58 -19.72
N LYS A 195 3.18 4.68 -20.68
CA LYS A 195 1.81 4.32 -21.05
C LYS A 195 1.05 3.65 -19.92
N THR A 196 1.69 2.71 -19.25
CA THR A 196 1.09 1.98 -18.12
C THR A 196 0.90 2.89 -16.93
N PHE A 197 1.88 3.73 -16.59
CA PHE A 197 1.77 4.73 -15.54
C PHE A 197 0.61 5.71 -15.78
N LYS A 198 0.42 6.17 -17.04
CA LYS A 198 -0.72 7.03 -17.43
C LYS A 198 -2.05 6.32 -17.15
N LYS A 199 -2.16 5.05 -17.53
CA LYS A 199 -3.35 4.22 -17.30
C LYS A 199 -3.62 4.03 -15.80
N ILE A 200 -2.59 3.68 -15.02
CA ILE A 200 -2.70 3.49 -13.57
C ILE A 200 -3.23 4.77 -12.90
N THR A 201 -2.61 5.91 -13.19
CA THR A 201 -3.01 7.19 -12.58
C THR A 201 -4.31 7.75 -13.14
N GLY A 202 -4.78 7.25 -14.28
CA GLY A 202 -6.05 7.60 -14.91
C GLY A 202 -7.23 6.72 -14.51
N GLY A 203 -6.99 5.54 -13.95
CA GLY A 203 -8.02 4.54 -13.64
C GLY A 203 -8.45 3.73 -14.87
N ASP A 204 -7.61 3.70 -15.90
CA ASP A 204 -7.89 2.91 -17.10
C ASP A 204 -7.62 1.42 -16.86
N SER A 205 -8.26 0.57 -17.67
CA SER A 205 -8.04 -0.88 -17.68
C SER A 205 -6.61 -1.22 -18.09
N LEU A 206 -6.02 -2.16 -17.36
CA LEU A 206 -4.71 -2.74 -17.57
C LEU A 206 -4.85 -4.22 -17.93
N TYR A 207 -3.94 -4.72 -18.76
CA TYR A 207 -3.79 -6.15 -18.98
C TYR A 207 -2.72 -6.69 -18.03
N ALA A 208 -3.07 -7.71 -17.25
CA ALA A 208 -2.11 -8.50 -16.48
C ALA A 208 -1.85 -9.84 -17.15
N GLU A 209 -0.61 -10.26 -17.13
CA GLU A 209 -0.19 -11.57 -17.62
C GLU A 209 0.72 -12.22 -16.56
N PHE A 210 0.34 -13.44 -16.14
CA PHE A 210 1.21 -14.30 -15.35
C PHE A 210 1.81 -15.39 -16.24
N LYS A 211 3.07 -15.77 -15.95
CA LYS A 211 3.75 -16.80 -16.76
C LYS A 211 2.93 -18.09 -16.81
N GLY A 212 2.53 -18.48 -18.02
CA GLY A 212 1.77 -19.72 -18.25
C GLY A 212 0.28 -19.63 -17.94
N GLN A 213 -0.27 -18.43 -17.74
CA GLN A 213 -1.70 -18.19 -17.53
C GLN A 213 -2.26 -17.30 -18.65
N GLN A 214 -3.58 -17.30 -18.79
CA GLN A 214 -4.25 -16.38 -19.70
C GLN A 214 -4.18 -14.96 -19.13
N ALA A 215 -3.99 -13.98 -20.03
CA ALA A 215 -4.06 -12.57 -19.67
C ALA A 215 -5.50 -12.19 -19.28
N PHE A 216 -5.61 -11.25 -18.34
CA PHE A 216 -6.89 -10.73 -17.88
C PHE A 216 -6.80 -9.21 -17.69
N GLU A 217 -7.97 -8.57 -17.67
CA GLU A 217 -8.07 -7.13 -17.44
C GLU A 217 -8.38 -6.81 -15.97
N PHE A 218 -7.83 -5.69 -15.49
CA PHE A 218 -8.13 -5.16 -14.17
C PHE A 218 -7.87 -3.66 -14.11
N THR A 219 -8.45 -2.97 -13.12
CA THR A 219 -8.10 -1.58 -12.77
C THR A 219 -7.26 -1.59 -11.51
N TYR A 220 -6.10 -0.91 -11.54
CA TYR A 220 -5.25 -0.81 -10.35
C TYR A 220 -5.80 0.23 -9.38
N ASN A 221 -6.25 -0.22 -8.22
CA ASN A 221 -6.82 0.62 -7.16
C ASN A 221 -5.80 1.04 -6.09
N GLY A 222 -4.55 0.57 -6.19
CA GLY A 222 -3.48 0.94 -5.27
C GLY A 222 -2.87 2.30 -5.56
N LEU A 223 -1.88 2.67 -4.76
CA LEU A 223 -1.11 3.90 -4.91
C LEU A 223 0.31 3.61 -5.38
N LEU A 224 0.92 4.63 -6.00
CA LEU A 224 2.31 4.58 -6.45
C LEU A 224 3.17 5.51 -5.60
N TRP A 225 4.30 4.99 -5.09
CA TRP A 225 5.25 5.74 -4.28
C TRP A 225 6.69 5.40 -4.64
N PHE A 226 7.44 6.38 -5.09
CA PHE A 226 8.84 6.22 -5.49
C PHE A 226 9.74 7.15 -4.69
N CYS A 227 10.84 6.60 -4.16
CA CYS A 227 11.94 7.38 -3.60
C CYS A 227 13.11 7.37 -4.58
N MET A 228 13.76 8.50 -4.76
CA MET A 228 14.85 8.66 -5.72
C MET A 228 15.79 9.79 -5.33
N ASN A 229 17.01 9.76 -5.85
CA ASN A 229 17.96 10.85 -5.62
C ASN A 229 17.73 12.03 -6.57
N ARG A 230 17.23 11.78 -7.76
CA ARG A 230 16.94 12.80 -8.79
C ARG A 230 15.72 12.39 -9.58
N LEU A 231 14.92 13.37 -9.99
CA LEU A 231 13.80 13.12 -10.89
C LEU A 231 14.29 12.52 -12.21
N PRO A 232 13.57 11.53 -12.75
CA PRO A 232 13.82 11.03 -14.10
C PRO A 232 13.74 12.15 -15.14
N LYS A 233 14.48 11.99 -16.24
CA LYS A 233 14.25 12.82 -17.43
C LYS A 233 13.07 12.22 -18.18
N PHE A 234 11.98 12.97 -18.24
CA PHE A 234 10.81 12.61 -19.02
C PHE A 234 10.94 13.15 -20.44
N GLY A 235 10.95 12.24 -21.43
CA GLY A 235 10.97 12.58 -22.86
C GLY A 235 9.55 12.54 -23.46
N GLY A 236 9.38 13.07 -24.69
CA GLY A 236 8.11 13.12 -25.43
C GLY A 236 7.19 14.25 -24.98
N ASP A 237 6.43 14.86 -25.92
CA ASP A 237 5.42 15.91 -25.73
C ASP A 237 5.76 16.96 -24.66
N ASP A 238 6.97 17.50 -24.68
CA ASP A 238 7.50 18.47 -23.69
C ASP A 238 7.48 18.01 -22.22
N GLY A 239 7.12 16.76 -21.93
CA GLY A 239 7.07 16.17 -20.59
C GLY A 239 6.04 16.78 -19.64
N LYS A 240 5.24 17.76 -20.06
CA LYS A 240 4.30 18.48 -19.19
C LYS A 240 3.24 17.60 -18.55
N TRP A 241 2.74 16.62 -19.29
CA TRP A 241 1.68 15.71 -18.83
C TRP A 241 2.04 14.91 -17.59
N ILE A 242 3.33 14.69 -17.32
CA ILE A 242 3.77 13.91 -16.14
C ILE A 242 3.58 14.69 -14.86
N TYR A 243 3.82 16.01 -14.90
CA TYR A 243 3.72 16.85 -13.70
C TYR A 243 2.29 16.94 -13.17
N ASP A 244 1.29 16.74 -14.02
CA ASP A 244 -0.10 16.62 -13.58
C ASP A 244 -0.39 15.28 -12.88
N ARG A 245 0.53 14.30 -13.00
CA ARG A 245 0.37 12.92 -12.50
C ARG A 245 1.34 12.55 -11.37
N ILE A 246 2.15 13.48 -10.95
CA ILE A 246 3.09 13.27 -9.83
C ILE A 246 2.94 14.36 -8.78
N MET A 247 3.19 13.98 -7.53
CA MET A 247 3.46 14.87 -6.41
C MET A 247 4.94 14.74 -6.08
N VAL A 248 5.69 15.81 -6.24
CA VAL A 248 7.12 15.82 -5.93
C VAL A 248 7.32 16.46 -4.57
N VAL A 249 7.95 15.74 -3.67
CA VAL A 249 8.34 16.23 -2.35
C VAL A 249 9.86 16.16 -2.25
N GLU A 250 10.47 17.29 -2.04
CA GLU A 250 11.91 17.39 -1.83
C GLU A 250 12.24 17.08 -0.37
N CYS A 251 13.28 16.25 -0.15
CA CYS A 251 13.82 15.88 1.15
C CYS A 251 15.26 16.37 1.22
N PRO A 252 15.48 17.63 1.63
CA PRO A 252 16.79 18.30 1.45
C PRO A 252 17.82 17.93 2.51
N ASN A 253 17.40 17.42 3.67
CA ASN A 253 18.28 17.26 4.82
C ASN A 253 18.99 15.90 4.81
N VAL A 254 20.28 15.88 4.46
CA VAL A 254 21.12 14.70 4.56
C VAL A 254 21.53 14.48 6.03
N ILE A 255 21.30 13.29 6.53
CA ILE A 255 21.65 12.92 7.92
C ILE A 255 23.06 12.34 7.92
N PRO A 256 24.02 12.99 8.63
CA PRO A 256 25.40 12.49 8.75
C PRO A 256 25.44 11.07 9.30
N LYS A 257 26.38 10.25 8.80
CA LYS A 257 26.48 8.82 9.15
C LYS A 257 26.59 8.54 10.65
N ASP A 258 27.26 9.42 11.38
CA ASP A 258 27.40 9.36 12.85
C ASP A 258 26.12 9.69 13.61
N LYS A 259 25.16 10.34 12.95
CA LYS A 259 23.83 10.68 13.50
C LYS A 259 22.71 9.78 13.04
N GLN A 260 23.00 8.80 12.17
CA GLN A 260 21.99 7.86 11.67
C GLN A 260 21.59 6.86 12.76
N ASP A 261 20.30 6.75 13.01
CA ASP A 261 19.72 5.77 13.92
C ASP A 261 19.33 4.50 13.16
N LYS A 262 20.09 3.42 13.35
CA LYS A 262 19.84 2.12 12.69
C LYS A 262 18.53 1.46 13.17
N THR A 263 17.97 1.90 14.28
CA THR A 263 16.73 1.40 14.87
C THR A 263 15.53 2.32 14.60
N LEU A 264 15.72 3.36 13.75
CA LEU A 264 14.69 4.36 13.50
C LEU A 264 13.36 3.74 13.05
N LEU A 265 13.38 2.79 12.14
CA LEU A 265 12.15 2.14 11.65
C LEU A 265 11.38 1.43 12.77
N ASP A 266 12.08 0.76 13.68
CA ASP A 266 11.43 0.10 14.82
C ASP A 266 10.84 1.11 15.80
N LYS A 267 11.52 2.22 16.04
CA LYS A 267 11.03 3.32 16.88
C LYS A 267 9.79 3.99 16.26
N LEU A 268 9.82 4.26 14.96
CA LEU A 268 8.66 4.78 14.23
C LEU A 268 7.49 3.79 14.31
N TYR A 269 7.75 2.52 14.09
CA TYR A 269 6.70 1.50 14.17
C TYR A 269 6.14 1.30 15.58
N ALA A 270 6.92 1.56 16.62
CA ALA A 270 6.43 1.57 18.00
C ALA A 270 5.40 2.68 18.25
N GLU A 271 5.50 3.80 17.53
CA GLU A 271 4.56 4.93 17.59
C GLU A 271 3.38 4.81 16.59
N ARG A 272 3.19 3.64 15.96
CA ARG A 272 2.23 3.45 14.86
C ARG A 272 0.79 3.87 15.19
N ASP A 273 0.34 3.69 16.42
CA ASP A 273 -1.04 4.00 16.84
C ASP A 273 -1.31 5.51 16.68
N GLY A 274 -0.40 6.35 17.17
CA GLY A 274 -0.48 7.81 17.01
C GLY A 274 -0.22 8.25 15.56
N ILE A 275 0.70 7.61 14.85
CA ILE A 275 0.97 7.90 13.42
C ILE A 275 -0.28 7.61 12.58
N VAL A 276 -0.91 6.48 12.80
CA VAL A 276 -2.15 6.09 12.12
C VAL A 276 -3.28 7.06 12.45
N TYR A 277 -3.42 7.46 13.72
CA TYR A 277 -4.38 8.48 14.12
C TYR A 277 -4.18 9.78 13.34
N LYS A 278 -2.95 10.33 13.32
CA LYS A 278 -2.61 11.55 12.58
C LYS A 278 -2.91 11.43 11.08
N ALA A 279 -2.54 10.31 10.47
CA ALA A 279 -2.77 10.04 9.05
C ALA A 279 -4.27 9.94 8.71
N VAL A 280 -5.07 9.29 9.55
CA VAL A 280 -6.52 9.19 9.38
C VAL A 280 -7.19 10.56 9.55
N LYS A 281 -6.76 11.35 10.55
CA LYS A 281 -7.27 12.72 10.73
C LYS A 281 -6.91 13.62 9.55
N ALA A 282 -5.69 13.52 9.02
CA ALA A 282 -5.29 14.26 7.82
C ALA A 282 -6.14 13.83 6.61
N LEU A 283 -6.35 12.53 6.38
CA LEU A 283 -7.19 12.04 5.31
C LEU A 283 -8.63 12.57 5.42
N GLN A 284 -9.21 12.59 6.62
CA GLN A 284 -10.57 13.08 6.86
C GLN A 284 -10.76 14.53 6.36
N THR A 285 -9.72 15.36 6.40
CA THR A 285 -9.84 16.78 5.99
C THR A 285 -9.88 16.99 4.47
N VAL A 286 -9.65 15.96 3.67
CA VAL A 286 -9.61 16.01 2.19
C VAL A 286 -10.65 15.10 1.53
N ILE A 287 -11.54 14.51 2.31
CA ILE A 287 -12.72 13.79 1.88
C ILE A 287 -13.89 14.77 1.72
#